data_3068d9494344263611266a4cf7dde2dd
#
_entry.id   3068d9494344263611266a4cf7dde2dd
#
_cell.length_a   1.000
_cell.length_b   1.000
_cell.length_c   1.000
_cell.angle_alpha   90.00
_cell.angle_beta   90.00
_cell.angle_gamma   90.00
#
_symmetry.space_group_name_H-M   'P 1'
#
loop_
_entity.id
_entity.type
_entity.pdbx_description
1 polymer ?
#
loop_
_entity_poly.entity_id
_entity_poly.type
_entity_poly.pdbx_seq_one_letter_code
_entity_poly.pdbx_strand_id
1 'polypeptide(L)'
;MEISRREIRRYLGYGRQEADEKVSKLIEECVEELEAAASPKSIYRVYPFVPLPEEELDFTVFRTKSRSLSRNLKDCEQVILFAATLGTEADSLIRKYTKLQMSKAVTMQAAATAMIESYCDEVNTALKESFEKKGLYLRPRFSPGYGDFPLECQRDITSVLETAKRIGIMLTDSLLMTPSKSVTAVMGVSPKPHRCEVRGCELCSKTDCAYRRG
;
A
#
# COMPACT_ATOMS: atom_id res chain seq x y z
N MET A 1 1.17 -15.55 3.76
CA MET A 1 1.48 -14.13 4.09
C MET A 1 2.02 -14.07 5.51
N GLU A 2 3.21 -13.55 5.73
CA GLU A 2 3.81 -13.40 7.06
C GLU A 2 3.60 -11.96 7.56
N ILE A 3 2.92 -11.80 8.70
CA ILE A 3 2.61 -10.49 9.28
C ILE A 3 3.71 -10.14 10.28
N SER A 4 4.46 -9.07 10.03
CA SER A 4 5.56 -8.64 10.88
C SER A 4 5.08 -8.08 12.22
N ARG A 5 5.36 -8.79 13.33
CA ARG A 5 5.10 -8.34 14.71
C ARG A 5 5.87 -7.07 15.06
N ARG A 6 7.05 -6.90 14.45
CA ARG A 6 7.85 -5.68 14.58
C ARG A 6 7.12 -4.47 13.99
N GLU A 7 6.50 -4.61 12.81
CA GLU A 7 5.72 -3.55 12.20
C GLU A 7 4.47 -3.21 13.02
N ILE A 8 3.78 -4.23 13.58
CA ILE A 8 2.64 -3.99 14.47
C ILE A 8 3.07 -3.15 15.67
N ARG A 9 4.15 -3.53 16.37
CA ARG A 9 4.70 -2.76 17.49
C ARG A 9 5.08 -1.32 17.08
N ARG A 10 5.64 -1.15 15.90
CA ARG A 10 5.95 0.17 15.35
C ARG A 10 4.69 1.02 15.16
N TYR A 11 3.62 0.46 14.61
CA TYR A 11 2.34 1.15 14.45
C TYR A 11 1.65 1.45 15.78
N LEU A 12 1.92 0.66 16.81
CA LEU A 12 1.46 0.92 18.19
C LEU A 12 2.29 1.99 18.93
N GLY A 13 3.36 2.49 18.32
CA GLY A 13 4.21 3.53 18.91
C GLY A 13 5.36 3.01 19.77
N TYR A 14 5.59 1.70 19.84
CA TYR A 14 6.70 1.12 20.61
C TYR A 14 8.09 1.39 19.98
N GLY A 15 8.13 1.75 18.70
CA GLY A 15 9.38 2.01 17.99
C GLY A 15 10.29 0.77 18.00
N ARG A 16 11.44 0.89 18.71
CA ARG A 16 12.40 -0.22 18.88
C ARG A 16 12.22 -0.97 20.21
N GLN A 17 11.33 -0.50 21.08
CA GLN A 17 11.08 -1.12 22.38
C GLN A 17 10.26 -2.41 22.20
N GLU A 18 10.52 -3.37 23.07
CA GLU A 18 9.69 -4.57 23.15
C GLU A 18 8.38 -4.25 23.91
N ALA A 19 7.30 -4.85 23.45
CA ALA A 19 6.04 -4.79 24.15
C ALA A 19 6.08 -5.74 25.35
N ASP A 20 5.35 -5.40 26.41
CA ASP A 20 5.18 -6.32 27.55
C ASP A 20 4.40 -7.58 27.11
N GLU A 21 4.38 -8.59 27.99
CA GLU A 21 3.76 -9.88 27.71
C GLU A 21 2.27 -9.76 27.39
N LYS A 22 1.56 -8.83 28.06
CA LYS A 22 0.11 -8.61 27.83
C LYS A 22 -0.15 -8.05 26.45
N VAL A 23 0.64 -7.07 26.04
CA VAL A 23 0.52 -6.48 24.70
C VAL A 23 0.95 -7.47 23.62
N SER A 24 2.02 -8.24 23.86
CA SER A 24 2.46 -9.28 22.95
C SER A 24 1.37 -10.33 22.71
N LYS A 25 0.73 -10.81 23.78
CA LYS A 25 -0.41 -11.73 23.68
C LYS A 25 -1.58 -11.14 22.94
N LEU A 26 -1.91 -9.86 23.21
CA LEU A 26 -2.99 -9.15 22.51
C LEU A 26 -2.70 -8.98 21.01
N ILE A 27 -1.44 -8.79 20.63
CA ILE A 27 -1.03 -8.75 19.22
C ILE A 27 -1.30 -10.10 18.55
N GLU A 28 -0.90 -11.22 19.18
CA GLU A 28 -1.14 -12.55 18.61
C GLU A 28 -2.64 -12.84 18.45
N GLU A 29 -3.45 -12.57 19.46
CA GLU A 29 -4.91 -12.72 19.38
C GLU A 29 -5.52 -11.90 18.24
N CYS A 30 -5.04 -10.65 18.04
CA CYS A 30 -5.53 -9.80 16.94
C CYS A 30 -5.11 -10.33 15.58
N VAL A 31 -3.89 -10.84 15.45
CA VAL A 31 -3.41 -11.42 14.19
C VAL A 31 -4.19 -12.67 13.83
N GLU A 32 -4.39 -13.59 14.78
CA GLU A 32 -5.17 -14.82 14.57
C GLU A 32 -6.61 -14.51 14.12
N GLU A 33 -7.29 -13.57 14.78
CA GLU A 33 -8.64 -13.16 14.40
C GLU A 33 -8.68 -12.50 13.00
N LEU A 34 -7.68 -11.69 12.66
CA LEU A 34 -7.59 -11.07 11.34
C LEU A 34 -7.29 -12.08 10.24
N GLU A 35 -6.38 -13.04 10.48
CA GLU A 35 -6.06 -14.09 9.52
C GLU A 35 -7.28 -14.98 9.23
N ALA A 36 -8.10 -15.24 10.26
CA ALA A 36 -9.32 -16.02 10.10
C ALA A 36 -10.44 -15.27 9.38
N ALA A 37 -10.51 -13.94 9.49
CA ALA A 37 -11.62 -13.14 8.97
C ALA A 37 -11.31 -12.43 7.66
N ALA A 38 -10.07 -11.99 7.44
CA ALA A 38 -9.72 -11.19 6.27
C ALA A 38 -9.86 -11.97 4.96
N SER A 39 -10.27 -11.27 3.92
CA SER A 39 -10.39 -11.79 2.55
C SER A 39 -9.55 -10.92 1.59
N PRO A 40 -8.20 -11.08 1.60
CA PRO A 40 -7.33 -10.26 0.80
C PRO A 40 -7.59 -10.43 -0.69
N LYS A 41 -7.70 -9.31 -1.40
CA LYS A 41 -7.89 -9.27 -2.85
C LYS A 41 -7.02 -8.19 -3.44
N SER A 42 -6.50 -8.43 -4.65
CA SER A 42 -5.79 -7.42 -5.41
C SER A 42 -6.15 -7.47 -6.88
N ILE A 43 -5.93 -6.36 -7.55
CA ILE A 43 -6.07 -6.22 -9.00
C ILE A 43 -4.97 -5.31 -9.52
N TYR A 44 -4.50 -5.60 -10.72
CA TYR A 44 -3.60 -4.71 -11.45
C TYR A 44 -3.88 -4.74 -12.95
N ARG A 45 -3.48 -3.69 -13.64
CA ARG A 45 -3.43 -3.61 -15.11
C ARG A 45 -2.17 -2.86 -15.54
N VAL A 46 -1.64 -3.25 -16.69
CA VAL A 46 -0.44 -2.65 -17.28
C VAL A 46 -0.87 -1.71 -18.39
N TYR A 47 -0.28 -0.51 -18.41
CA TYR A 47 -0.54 0.51 -19.44
C TYR A 47 0.76 1.04 -19.99
N PRO A 48 0.78 1.47 -21.28
CA PRO A 48 1.87 2.28 -21.79
C PRO A 48 2.05 3.54 -20.96
N PHE A 49 3.28 4.00 -20.82
CA PHE A 49 3.63 5.22 -20.11
C PHE A 49 4.46 6.13 -21.00
N VAL A 50 4.08 7.40 -21.06
CA VAL A 50 4.80 8.43 -21.79
C VAL A 50 5.10 9.58 -20.83
N PRO A 51 6.40 9.86 -20.54
CA PRO A 51 6.77 11.10 -19.85
C PRO A 51 6.57 12.28 -20.81
N LEU A 52 5.91 13.33 -20.32
CA LEU A 52 5.68 14.57 -21.04
C LEU A 52 6.55 15.71 -20.44
N PRO A 53 6.71 16.86 -21.14
CA PRO A 53 7.34 18.04 -20.57
C PRO A 53 6.69 18.48 -19.24
N GLU A 54 7.41 19.28 -18.47
CA GLU A 54 6.93 19.88 -17.21
C GLU A 54 6.45 18.88 -16.14
N GLU A 55 7.04 17.67 -16.11
CA GLU A 55 6.71 16.62 -15.13
C GLU A 55 5.28 16.07 -15.27
N GLU A 56 4.65 16.28 -16.44
CA GLU A 56 3.41 15.61 -16.80
C GLU A 56 3.66 14.13 -17.15
N LEU A 57 2.72 13.29 -16.78
CA LEU A 57 2.76 11.85 -16.92
C LEU A 57 1.49 11.36 -17.60
N ASP A 58 1.63 10.72 -18.77
CA ASP A 58 0.52 10.15 -19.51
C ASP A 58 0.51 8.62 -19.35
N PHE A 59 -0.51 8.11 -18.70
CA PHE A 59 -0.75 6.68 -18.52
C PHE A 59 -1.71 6.10 -19.55
N THR A 60 -2.00 6.86 -20.63
CA THR A 60 -2.98 6.56 -21.67
C THR A 60 -4.44 6.55 -21.22
N VAL A 61 -4.71 6.22 -19.96
CA VAL A 61 -6.07 6.17 -19.38
C VAL A 61 -6.39 7.39 -18.51
N PHE A 62 -5.38 8.08 -18.02
CA PHE A 62 -5.47 9.40 -17.38
C PHE A 62 -4.09 10.07 -17.38
N ARG A 63 -4.08 11.38 -17.10
CA ARG A 63 -2.86 12.18 -16.96
C ARG A 63 -2.76 12.76 -15.56
N THR A 64 -1.53 12.99 -15.14
CA THR A 64 -1.24 13.64 -13.86
C THR A 64 0.06 14.42 -13.96
N LYS A 65 0.32 15.27 -12.96
CA LYS A 65 1.59 16.00 -12.84
C LYS A 65 2.18 15.71 -11.46
N SER A 66 3.42 15.19 -11.44
CA SER A 66 4.13 14.91 -10.20
C SER A 66 5.61 14.73 -10.47
N ARG A 67 6.41 15.57 -9.85
CA ARG A 67 7.86 15.49 -9.90
C ARG A 67 8.40 14.24 -9.21
N SER A 68 7.82 13.91 -8.06
CA SER A 68 8.25 12.75 -7.27
C SER A 68 7.95 11.44 -7.99
N LEU A 69 6.76 11.33 -8.60
CA LEU A 69 6.40 10.16 -9.40
C LEU A 69 7.19 10.10 -10.70
N SER A 70 7.43 11.22 -11.37
CA SER A 70 8.28 11.30 -12.57
C SER A 70 9.69 10.75 -12.31
N ARG A 71 10.28 11.07 -11.16
CA ARG A 71 11.59 10.52 -10.75
C ARG A 71 11.52 9.01 -10.50
N ASN A 72 10.44 8.53 -9.86
CA ASN A 72 10.23 7.11 -9.62
C ASN A 72 10.09 6.33 -10.93
N LEU A 73 9.41 6.92 -11.93
CA LEU A 73 9.13 6.32 -13.24
C LEU A 73 10.25 6.55 -14.29
N LYS A 74 11.40 7.06 -13.89
CA LYS A 74 12.52 7.29 -14.80
C LYS A 74 12.90 6.00 -15.53
N ASP A 75 13.11 6.09 -16.85
CA ASP A 75 13.44 4.96 -17.74
C ASP A 75 12.34 3.87 -17.82
N CYS A 76 11.12 4.15 -17.38
CA CYS A 76 9.99 3.25 -17.55
C CYS A 76 9.30 3.49 -18.88
N GLU A 77 8.77 2.42 -19.49
CA GLU A 77 7.99 2.43 -20.73
C GLU A 77 6.54 2.04 -20.48
N GLN A 78 6.26 1.44 -19.35
CA GLN A 78 4.94 1.01 -18.92
C GLN A 78 4.75 1.31 -17.44
N VAL A 79 3.49 1.34 -17.00
CA VAL A 79 3.11 1.40 -15.59
C VAL A 79 2.11 0.31 -15.28
N ILE A 80 2.17 -0.16 -14.06
CA ILE A 80 1.16 -1.00 -13.44
C ILE A 80 0.32 -0.10 -12.54
N LEU A 81 -0.98 -0.01 -12.81
CA LEU A 81 -1.96 0.50 -11.85
C LEU A 81 -2.36 -0.67 -10.95
N PHE A 82 -2.32 -0.47 -9.65
CA PHE A 82 -2.50 -1.52 -8.66
C PHE A 82 -3.49 -1.10 -7.58
N ALA A 83 -4.30 -2.04 -7.12
CA ALA A 83 -5.13 -1.89 -5.94
C ALA A 83 -5.22 -3.19 -5.15
N ALA A 84 -5.26 -3.10 -3.82
CA ALA A 84 -5.39 -4.22 -2.90
C ALA A 84 -6.24 -3.86 -1.69
N THR A 85 -6.91 -4.85 -1.08
CA THR A 85 -7.74 -4.70 0.12
C THR A 85 -7.70 -5.95 0.97
N LEU A 86 -7.94 -5.83 2.28
CA LEU A 86 -8.19 -6.96 3.18
C LEU A 86 -9.66 -7.40 3.23
N GLY A 87 -10.56 -6.67 2.55
CA GLY A 87 -12.00 -6.90 2.64
C GLY A 87 -12.66 -6.16 3.80
N THR A 88 -13.98 -6.24 3.86
CA THR A 88 -14.84 -5.52 4.83
C THR A 88 -14.76 -6.12 6.23
N GLU A 89 -14.35 -7.37 6.35
CA GLU A 89 -14.28 -8.14 7.59
C GLU A 89 -13.28 -7.54 8.58
N ALA A 90 -12.11 -7.07 8.07
CA ALA A 90 -11.11 -6.38 8.89
C ALA A 90 -11.69 -5.09 9.52
N ASP A 91 -12.42 -4.28 8.76
CA ASP A 91 -13.09 -3.08 9.26
C ASP A 91 -14.21 -3.43 10.26
N SER A 92 -14.89 -4.55 10.06
CA SER A 92 -15.94 -5.03 10.95
C SER A 92 -15.39 -5.46 12.31
N LEU A 93 -14.25 -6.14 12.33
CA LEU A 93 -13.53 -6.49 13.56
C LEU A 93 -13.07 -5.24 14.32
N ILE A 94 -12.45 -4.29 13.63
CA ILE A 94 -12.02 -3.04 14.25
C ILE A 94 -13.21 -2.31 14.87
N ARG A 95 -14.33 -2.19 14.16
CA ARG A 95 -15.57 -1.57 14.64
C ARG A 95 -16.17 -2.29 15.83
N LYS A 96 -16.16 -3.62 15.83
CA LYS A 96 -16.61 -4.44 16.96
C LYS A 96 -15.82 -4.08 18.21
N TYR A 97 -14.49 -4.10 18.13
CA TYR A 97 -13.65 -3.86 19.29
C TYR A 97 -13.58 -2.40 19.74
N THR A 98 -13.84 -1.44 18.85
CA THR A 98 -14.01 -0.03 19.24
C THR A 98 -15.14 0.14 20.28
N LYS A 99 -16.16 -0.73 20.25
CA LYS A 99 -17.30 -0.70 21.21
C LYS A 99 -17.06 -1.56 22.45
N LEU A 100 -16.24 -2.60 22.35
CA LEU A 100 -16.07 -3.61 23.41
C LEU A 100 -14.78 -3.43 24.21
N GLN A 101 -13.66 -3.13 23.53
CA GLN A 101 -12.34 -3.09 24.14
C GLN A 101 -11.40 -2.22 23.31
N MET A 102 -11.22 -0.98 23.73
CA MET A 102 -10.46 0.02 22.96
C MET A 102 -9.00 -0.40 22.72
N SER A 103 -8.31 -1.01 23.70
CA SER A 103 -6.95 -1.51 23.54
C SER A 103 -6.85 -2.55 22.41
N LYS A 104 -7.82 -3.48 22.34
CA LYS A 104 -7.90 -4.46 21.25
C LYS A 104 -8.21 -3.82 19.91
N ALA A 105 -9.07 -2.79 19.87
CA ALA A 105 -9.36 -2.04 18.65
C ALA A 105 -8.11 -1.35 18.07
N VAL A 106 -7.32 -0.71 18.92
CA VAL A 106 -6.06 -0.05 18.50
C VAL A 106 -5.03 -1.09 18.02
N THR A 107 -4.91 -2.20 18.73
CA THR A 107 -4.02 -3.31 18.31
C THR A 107 -4.48 -3.93 17.00
N MET A 108 -5.79 -4.15 16.83
CA MET A 108 -6.39 -4.67 15.61
C MET A 108 -6.13 -3.74 14.42
N GLN A 109 -6.24 -2.42 14.64
CA GLN A 109 -5.95 -1.40 13.62
C GLN A 109 -4.49 -1.45 13.16
N ALA A 110 -3.54 -1.60 14.10
CA ALA A 110 -2.12 -1.74 13.81
C ALA A 110 -1.81 -3.05 13.09
N ALA A 111 -2.38 -4.17 13.55
CA ALA A 111 -2.21 -5.49 12.96
C ALA A 111 -2.77 -5.53 11.52
N ALA A 112 -3.96 -4.97 11.28
CA ALA A 112 -4.55 -4.89 9.96
C ALA A 112 -3.74 -3.99 9.01
N THR A 113 -3.09 -2.94 9.53
CA THR A 113 -2.18 -2.11 8.73
C THR A 113 -0.91 -2.89 8.33
N ALA A 114 -0.31 -3.63 9.25
CA ALA A 114 0.82 -4.51 8.95
C ALA A 114 0.43 -5.61 7.95
N MET A 115 -0.79 -6.15 8.09
CA MET A 115 -1.31 -7.21 7.23
C MET A 115 -1.51 -6.74 5.77
N ILE A 116 -2.11 -5.57 5.53
CA ILE A 116 -2.29 -5.08 4.15
C ILE A 116 -0.94 -4.75 3.51
N GLU A 117 0.03 -4.22 4.25
CA GLU A 117 1.38 -3.98 3.73
C GLU A 117 2.08 -5.29 3.36
N SER A 118 2.03 -6.31 4.25
CA SER A 118 2.56 -7.65 3.96
C SER A 118 1.93 -8.25 2.71
N TYR A 119 0.61 -8.15 2.57
CA TYR A 119 -0.10 -8.65 1.39
C TYR A 119 0.34 -7.93 0.11
N CYS A 120 0.45 -6.61 0.16
CA CYS A 120 0.95 -5.82 -0.96
C CYS A 120 2.40 -6.19 -1.32
N ASP A 121 3.26 -6.45 -0.34
CA ASP A 121 4.64 -6.85 -0.57
C ASP A 121 4.74 -8.25 -1.20
N GLU A 122 3.90 -9.20 -0.77
CA GLU A 122 3.80 -10.53 -1.37
C GLU A 122 3.38 -10.47 -2.84
N VAL A 123 2.31 -9.71 -3.16
CA VAL A 123 1.85 -9.50 -4.54
C VAL A 123 2.92 -8.80 -5.37
N ASN A 124 3.58 -7.77 -4.80
CA ASN A 124 4.65 -7.05 -5.48
C ASN A 124 5.85 -7.96 -5.80
N THR A 125 6.21 -8.85 -4.90
CA THR A 125 7.29 -9.84 -5.11
C THR A 125 6.94 -10.79 -6.24
N ALA A 126 5.73 -11.35 -6.25
CA ALA A 126 5.26 -12.23 -7.32
C ALA A 126 5.23 -11.53 -8.69
N LEU A 127 4.77 -10.27 -8.73
CA LEU A 127 4.81 -9.44 -9.93
C LEU A 127 6.25 -9.21 -10.41
N LYS A 128 7.14 -8.82 -9.50
CA LYS A 128 8.55 -8.58 -9.79
C LYS A 128 9.20 -9.80 -10.45
N GLU A 129 9.04 -10.98 -9.86
CA GLU A 129 9.56 -12.22 -10.40
C GLU A 129 8.98 -12.55 -11.80
N SER A 130 7.69 -12.29 -12.00
CA SER A 130 7.02 -12.49 -13.29
C SER A 130 7.54 -11.58 -14.39
N PHE A 131 7.84 -10.32 -14.06
CA PHE A 131 8.38 -9.34 -15.01
C PHE A 131 9.88 -9.55 -15.25
N GLU A 132 10.65 -9.91 -14.23
CA GLU A 132 12.08 -10.22 -14.36
C GLU A 132 12.34 -11.39 -15.33
N LYS A 133 11.48 -12.41 -15.36
CA LYS A 133 11.53 -13.49 -16.35
C LYS A 133 11.37 -13.01 -17.79
N LYS A 134 10.84 -11.81 -18.00
CA LYS A 134 10.67 -11.16 -19.30
C LYS A 134 11.76 -10.09 -19.57
N GLY A 135 12.76 -9.99 -18.72
CA GLY A 135 13.80 -8.96 -18.79
C GLY A 135 13.30 -7.54 -18.42
N LEU A 136 12.21 -7.46 -17.67
CA LEU A 136 11.59 -6.21 -17.23
C LEU A 136 11.70 -6.06 -15.71
N TYR A 137 11.87 -4.83 -15.23
CA TYR A 137 12.13 -4.54 -13.83
C TYR A 137 11.10 -3.57 -13.27
N LEU A 138 10.54 -3.89 -12.10
CA LEU A 138 9.55 -3.05 -11.45
C LEU A 138 10.20 -1.98 -10.57
N ARG A 139 9.62 -0.77 -10.62
CA ARG A 139 9.91 0.30 -9.67
C ARG A 139 9.11 0.10 -8.38
N PRO A 140 9.55 0.68 -7.26
CA PRO A 140 8.77 0.68 -6.02
C PRO A 140 7.37 1.24 -6.22
N ARG A 141 6.42 0.73 -5.45
CA ARG A 141 5.05 1.25 -5.38
C ARG A 141 5.06 2.73 -4.99
N PHE A 142 4.28 3.54 -5.69
CA PHE A 142 4.09 4.95 -5.42
C PHE A 142 2.59 5.26 -5.37
N SER A 143 2.07 5.63 -4.20
CA SER A 143 0.64 5.82 -3.99
C SER A 143 0.23 7.29 -4.15
N PRO A 144 -0.98 7.60 -4.64
CA PRO A 144 -1.56 8.93 -4.54
C PRO A 144 -1.51 9.45 -3.10
N GLY A 145 -1.22 10.76 -2.93
CA GLY A 145 -1.01 11.38 -1.63
C GLY A 145 0.43 11.33 -1.12
N TYR A 146 1.34 10.60 -1.77
CA TYR A 146 2.77 10.64 -1.46
C TYR A 146 3.49 11.73 -2.24
N GLY A 147 4.38 12.46 -1.56
CA GLY A 147 5.12 13.58 -2.17
C GLY A 147 4.14 14.62 -2.75
N ASP A 148 4.27 14.86 -4.04
CA ASP A 148 3.43 15.76 -4.82
C ASP A 148 2.48 15.01 -5.79
N PHE A 149 2.32 13.68 -5.62
CA PHE A 149 1.38 12.90 -6.44
C PHE A 149 -0.05 13.14 -5.91
N PRO A 150 -0.94 13.77 -6.73
CA PRO A 150 -2.25 14.18 -6.24
C PRO A 150 -3.09 13.01 -5.72
N LEU A 151 -3.73 13.21 -4.56
CA LEU A 151 -4.60 12.20 -3.95
C LEU A 151 -5.82 11.90 -4.83
N GLU A 152 -6.27 12.87 -5.60
CA GLU A 152 -7.39 12.79 -6.55
C GLU A 152 -7.20 11.68 -7.59
N CYS A 153 -5.96 11.35 -7.95
CA CYS A 153 -5.65 10.25 -8.87
C CYS A 153 -6.12 8.88 -8.37
N GLN A 154 -6.49 8.76 -7.09
CA GLN A 154 -7.19 7.56 -6.61
C GLN A 154 -8.50 7.31 -7.36
N ARG A 155 -9.24 8.37 -7.75
CA ARG A 155 -10.48 8.24 -8.54
C ARG A 155 -10.20 7.58 -9.88
N ASP A 156 -9.15 8.05 -10.56
CA ASP A 156 -8.77 7.51 -11.87
C ASP A 156 -8.34 6.04 -11.75
N ILE A 157 -7.45 5.73 -10.79
CA ILE A 157 -6.97 4.36 -10.56
C ILE A 157 -8.13 3.41 -10.23
N THR A 158 -9.02 3.79 -9.31
CA THR A 158 -10.15 2.95 -8.91
C THR A 158 -11.17 2.77 -10.03
N SER A 159 -11.42 3.80 -10.82
CA SER A 159 -12.30 3.76 -11.99
C SER A 159 -11.73 2.85 -13.09
N VAL A 160 -10.47 3.06 -13.46
CA VAL A 160 -9.78 2.30 -14.52
C VAL A 160 -9.67 0.81 -14.16
N LEU A 161 -9.41 0.49 -12.89
CA LEU A 161 -9.34 -0.88 -12.39
C LEU A 161 -10.71 -1.49 -12.11
N GLU A 162 -11.80 -0.71 -12.15
CA GLU A 162 -13.15 -1.13 -11.78
C GLU A 162 -13.19 -1.77 -10.36
N THR A 163 -12.47 -1.16 -9.41
CA THR A 163 -12.17 -1.78 -8.12
C THR A 163 -13.43 -2.12 -7.32
N ALA A 164 -14.50 -1.31 -7.39
CA ALA A 164 -15.77 -1.57 -6.73
C ALA A 164 -16.37 -2.92 -7.15
N LYS A 165 -16.37 -3.19 -8.45
CA LYS A 165 -16.91 -4.42 -9.02
C LYS A 165 -16.03 -5.63 -8.80
N ARG A 166 -14.70 -5.45 -8.89
CA ARG A 166 -13.74 -6.56 -8.94
C ARG A 166 -13.24 -7.00 -7.57
N ILE A 167 -12.97 -6.05 -6.69
CA ILE A 167 -12.37 -6.33 -5.36
C ILE A 167 -13.06 -5.59 -4.21
N GLY A 168 -14.17 -4.88 -4.48
CA GLY A 168 -15.01 -4.24 -3.47
C GLY A 168 -14.45 -2.95 -2.86
N ILE A 169 -13.46 -2.30 -3.51
CA ILE A 169 -12.95 -0.98 -3.05
C ILE A 169 -13.78 0.13 -3.69
N MET A 170 -14.34 1.00 -2.85
CA MET A 170 -15.01 2.24 -3.22
C MET A 170 -14.29 3.43 -2.60
N LEU A 171 -14.49 4.62 -3.17
CA LEU A 171 -14.03 5.89 -2.60
C LEU A 171 -15.23 6.70 -2.08
N THR A 172 -15.04 7.30 -0.91
CA THR A 172 -15.94 8.36 -0.43
C THR A 172 -15.68 9.66 -1.19
N ASP A 173 -16.56 10.66 -1.01
CA ASP A 173 -16.35 12.00 -1.57
C ASP A 173 -15.05 12.66 -1.08
N SER A 174 -14.64 12.34 0.15
CA SER A 174 -13.39 12.77 0.77
C SER A 174 -12.16 11.94 0.38
N LEU A 175 -12.28 11.06 -0.64
CA LEU A 175 -11.20 10.19 -1.14
C LEU A 175 -10.72 9.12 -0.15
N LEU A 176 -11.51 8.80 0.86
CA LEU A 176 -11.21 7.68 1.74
C LEU A 176 -11.64 6.36 1.09
N MET A 177 -10.79 5.37 1.11
CA MET A 177 -11.10 4.03 0.63
C MET A 177 -11.99 3.26 1.62
N THR A 178 -12.96 2.54 1.10
CA THR A 178 -13.78 1.58 1.82
C THR A 178 -13.72 0.24 1.08
N PRO A 179 -13.24 -0.85 1.69
CA PRO A 179 -12.73 -0.99 3.06
C PRO A 179 -11.51 -0.11 3.37
N SER A 180 -11.33 0.26 4.66
CA SER A 180 -10.26 1.19 5.07
C SER A 180 -8.85 0.59 4.94
N LYS A 181 -8.74 -0.74 5.02
CA LYS A 181 -7.50 -1.47 4.82
C LYS A 181 -7.33 -1.82 3.35
N SER A 182 -7.13 -0.79 2.56
CA SER A 182 -6.93 -0.85 1.11
C SER A 182 -5.78 0.05 0.68
N VAL A 183 -5.17 -0.28 -0.46
CA VAL A 183 -4.05 0.45 -1.06
C VAL A 183 -4.31 0.62 -2.55
N THR A 184 -3.99 1.80 -3.08
CA THR A 184 -3.85 2.06 -4.51
C THR A 184 -2.43 2.53 -4.79
N ALA A 185 -1.83 2.12 -5.89
CA ALA A 185 -0.47 2.51 -6.25
C ALA A 185 -0.22 2.46 -7.75
N VAL A 186 0.83 3.16 -8.17
CA VAL A 186 1.47 3.07 -9.48
C VAL A 186 2.83 2.42 -9.30
N MET A 187 3.21 1.50 -10.18
CA MET A 187 4.54 0.91 -10.27
C MET A 187 5.06 1.04 -11.68
N GLY A 188 6.25 1.57 -11.86
CA GLY A 188 6.89 1.63 -13.17
C GLY A 188 7.42 0.28 -13.61
N VAL A 189 7.43 0.06 -14.93
CA VAL A 189 8.03 -1.11 -15.58
C VAL A 189 9.10 -0.61 -16.56
N SER A 190 10.34 -1.06 -16.37
CA SER A 190 11.50 -0.62 -17.14
C SER A 190 12.27 -1.81 -17.72
N PRO A 191 12.80 -1.70 -18.96
CA PRO A 191 13.73 -2.68 -19.50
C PRO A 191 15.12 -2.62 -18.83
N LYS A 192 15.40 -1.54 -18.06
CA LYS A 192 16.67 -1.36 -17.39
C LYS A 192 16.59 -1.77 -15.93
N PRO A 193 17.50 -2.65 -15.44
CA PRO A 193 17.58 -2.93 -14.03
C PRO A 193 17.92 -1.63 -13.28
N HIS A 194 17.23 -1.39 -12.18
CA HIS A 194 17.51 -0.26 -11.31
C HIS A 194 17.71 -0.78 -9.89
N ARG A 195 18.84 -0.48 -9.31
CA ARG A 195 19.06 -0.68 -7.88
C ARG A 195 18.27 0.39 -7.11
N CYS A 196 16.97 0.17 -6.96
CA CYS A 196 16.16 0.96 -6.05
C CYS A 196 16.26 0.34 -4.66
N GLU A 197 17.34 0.62 -3.97
CA GLU A 197 17.54 0.24 -2.56
C GLU A 197 16.86 1.25 -1.62
N VAL A 198 16.31 2.34 -2.15
CA VAL A 198 15.79 3.43 -1.34
C VAL A 198 14.37 3.10 -0.89
N ARG A 199 14.22 2.70 0.36
CA ARG A 199 12.93 2.51 1.03
C ARG A 199 12.26 3.87 1.26
N GLY A 200 10.93 3.95 1.21
CA GLY A 200 10.17 5.21 1.27
C GLY A 200 10.57 6.18 2.40
N CYS A 201 11.01 5.67 3.57
CA CYS A 201 11.47 6.51 4.68
C CYS A 201 12.81 7.20 4.43
N GLU A 202 13.65 6.69 3.55
CA GLU A 202 14.96 7.29 3.21
C GLU A 202 14.81 8.52 2.33
N LEU A 203 13.76 8.55 1.50
CA LEU A 203 13.39 9.72 0.67
C LEU A 203 12.56 10.77 1.41
N CYS A 204 12.04 10.43 2.60
CA CYS A 204 11.20 11.32 3.37
C CYS A 204 12.04 12.38 4.09
N SER A 205 11.74 13.64 3.87
CA SER A 205 12.40 14.78 4.54
C SER A 205 12.11 14.90 6.04
N LYS A 206 11.09 14.18 6.53
CA LYS A 206 10.69 14.20 7.93
C LYS A 206 11.62 13.32 8.77
N THR A 207 12.56 13.92 9.48
CA THR A 207 13.58 13.23 10.28
C THR A 207 13.08 12.77 11.65
N ASP A 208 12.06 13.44 12.20
CA ASP A 208 11.46 13.21 13.51
C ASP A 208 10.17 12.36 13.49
N CYS A 209 9.96 11.60 12.42
CA CYS A 209 8.75 10.80 12.27
C CYS A 209 8.76 9.58 13.21
N ALA A 210 7.73 9.48 14.08
CA ALA A 210 7.53 8.34 14.98
C ALA A 210 7.38 6.99 14.25
N TYR A 211 7.03 7.01 12.95
CA TYR A 211 6.83 5.84 12.10
C TYR A 211 7.98 5.59 11.12
N ARG A 212 9.09 6.32 11.26
CA ARG A 212 10.25 6.14 10.37
C ARG A 212 10.82 4.72 10.51
N ARG A 213 10.96 4.04 9.39
CA ARG A 213 11.68 2.77 9.33
C ARG A 213 13.18 3.06 9.54
N GLY A 214 13.76 2.48 10.57
CA GLY A 214 15.19 2.58 10.87
C GLY A 214 15.96 1.41 10.30
#